data_68e28241f3c459b986916987173406f7
#
_entry.id   68e28241f3c459b986916987173406f7
#
_cell.length_a   1.000
_cell.length_b   1.000
_cell.length_c   1.000
_cell.angle_alpha   90.00
_cell.angle_beta   90.00
_cell.angle_gamma   90.00
#
_symmetry.space_group_name_H-M   'P 1'
#
loop_
_entity.id
_entity.type
_entity.pdbx_description
1 polymer ?
#
loop_
_entity_poly.entity_id
_entity_poly.type
_entity_poly.pdbx_seq_one_letter_code
_entity_poly.pdbx_strand_id
1 'polypeptide(L)'
;MRTDKDKRNGKLNSMKIEREIHPDFLFYLNQFDQNLIELYKDVRNFILEIHPTSNELLYQTHALTSVYAISEKLGSGYCHIPIYSAHLNIGFNKGALLNDVDQLLEGTGKLIRHIKVTHKKDYRNKKVKSLIKAAIKFAIEDMDKPSTKEGLTISKIK
;
A
#
# COMPACT_ATOMS: atom_id res chain seq x y z
N MET A 1 -21.85 -31.31 3.91
CA MET A 1 -21.30 -30.35 3.54
C MET A 1 -20.04 -30.09 4.13
N ARG A 2 -19.47 -29.73 3.94
CA ARG A 2 -18.66 -29.27 4.15
C ARG A 2 -17.91 -28.89 3.95
N THR A 3 -17.69 -29.53 3.66
CA THR A 3 -16.75 -28.82 3.50
C THR A 3 -16.92 -27.47 3.06
N ASP A 4 -18.06 -26.91 3.01
CA ASP A 4 -18.29 -25.51 2.79
C ASP A 4 -17.63 -24.68 3.85
N LYS A 5 -17.60 -25.19 5.07
CA LYS A 5 -16.94 -24.52 6.16
C LYS A 5 -15.44 -24.42 5.92
N ASP A 6 -14.85 -25.49 5.43
CA ASP A 6 -13.41 -25.47 5.14
C ASP A 6 -13.09 -24.54 4.00
N LYS A 7 -13.94 -24.48 3.01
CA LYS A 7 -13.76 -23.57 1.90
C LYS A 7 -13.82 -22.13 2.37
N ARG A 8 -14.72 -21.83 3.26
CA ARG A 8 -14.83 -20.49 3.80
C ARG A 8 -13.59 -20.09 4.57
N ASN A 9 -13.05 -21.02 5.35
CA ASN A 9 -11.84 -20.75 6.11
C ASN A 9 -10.65 -20.45 5.17
N GLY A 10 -10.53 -21.20 4.09
CA GLY A 10 -9.49 -20.93 3.12
C GLY A 10 -9.65 -19.58 2.49
N LYS A 11 -10.87 -19.18 2.21
CA LYS A 11 -11.13 -17.87 1.61
C LYS A 11 -10.84 -16.74 2.59
N LEU A 12 -11.13 -16.95 3.87
CA LEU A 12 -10.85 -15.95 4.89
C LEU A 12 -9.36 -15.74 5.05
N ASN A 13 -8.56 -16.80 4.86
CA ASN A 13 -7.12 -16.70 4.99
C ASN A 13 -6.46 -16.03 3.78
N SER A 14 -7.14 -16.05 2.63
CA SER A 14 -6.62 -15.42 1.43
C SER A 14 -7.68 -14.50 0.86
N MET A 15 -7.84 -13.35 1.50
CA MET A 15 -8.78 -12.35 1.05
C MET A 15 -8.50 -11.96 -0.39
N LYS A 16 -9.52 -11.97 -1.20
CA LYS A 16 -9.41 -11.59 -2.59
C LYS A 16 -9.73 -10.11 -2.74
N ILE A 17 -8.81 -9.38 -3.35
CA ILE A 17 -9.01 -7.95 -3.61
C ILE A 17 -9.57 -7.82 -5.02
N GLU A 18 -10.75 -7.22 -5.12
CA GLU A 18 -11.47 -7.10 -6.39
C GLU A 18 -11.19 -5.78 -7.11
N ARG A 19 -10.46 -4.88 -6.50
CA ARG A 19 -10.22 -3.56 -7.09
C ARG A 19 -9.21 -3.66 -8.23
N GLU A 20 -9.65 -3.32 -9.44
CA GLU A 20 -8.78 -3.36 -10.61
C GLU A 20 -7.75 -2.23 -10.56
N ILE A 21 -6.62 -2.47 -11.23
CA ILE A 21 -5.60 -1.45 -11.40
C ILE A 21 -6.08 -0.50 -12.49
N HIS A 22 -6.04 0.80 -12.20
CA HIS A 22 -6.49 1.83 -13.15
C HIS A 22 -5.69 1.77 -14.46
N PRO A 23 -6.32 1.95 -15.61
CA PRO A 23 -5.63 1.89 -16.90
C PRO A 23 -4.45 2.84 -17.03
N ASP A 24 -4.53 4.04 -16.47
CA ASP A 24 -3.43 5.01 -16.52
C ASP A 24 -2.18 4.45 -15.86
N PHE A 25 -2.36 3.75 -14.74
CA PHE A 25 -1.25 3.16 -14.00
C PHE A 25 -0.75 1.91 -14.74
N LEU A 26 -1.68 1.10 -15.21
CA LEU A 26 -1.35 -0.15 -15.87
C LEU A 26 -0.50 0.06 -17.11
N PHE A 27 -0.74 1.15 -17.83
CA PHE A 27 0.05 1.51 -19.01
C PHE A 27 1.55 1.58 -18.68
N TYR A 28 1.89 2.24 -17.59
CA TYR A 28 3.28 2.35 -17.17
C TYR A 28 3.79 1.09 -16.47
N LEU A 29 2.93 0.45 -15.69
CA LEU A 29 3.28 -0.77 -14.97
C LEU A 29 3.72 -1.87 -15.93
N ASN A 30 3.04 -2.00 -17.07
CA ASN A 30 3.34 -3.03 -18.04
C ASN A 30 4.70 -2.87 -18.72
N GLN A 31 5.37 -1.76 -18.51
CA GLN A 31 6.71 -1.52 -19.06
C GLN A 31 7.81 -2.06 -18.15
N PHE A 32 7.45 -2.52 -16.96
CA PHE A 32 8.41 -3.09 -16.02
C PHE A 32 8.58 -4.59 -16.25
N ASP A 33 9.62 -5.14 -15.62
CA ASP A 33 9.88 -6.57 -15.59
C ASP A 33 8.68 -7.31 -15.03
N GLN A 34 8.37 -8.48 -15.57
CA GLN A 34 7.21 -9.26 -15.12
C GLN A 34 7.30 -9.59 -13.63
N ASN A 35 8.50 -9.94 -13.13
CA ASN A 35 8.66 -10.23 -11.71
C ASN A 35 8.31 -9.03 -10.84
N LEU A 36 8.67 -7.84 -11.28
CA LEU A 36 8.40 -6.62 -10.56
C LEU A 36 6.91 -6.27 -10.59
N ILE A 37 6.26 -6.51 -11.73
CA ILE A 37 4.82 -6.32 -11.87
C ILE A 37 4.08 -7.20 -10.86
N GLU A 38 4.46 -8.49 -10.79
CA GLU A 38 3.81 -9.42 -9.86
C GLU A 38 4.06 -9.03 -8.42
N LEU A 39 5.27 -8.57 -8.12
CA LEU A 39 5.59 -8.11 -6.78
C LEU A 39 4.76 -6.88 -6.40
N TYR A 40 4.62 -5.93 -7.32
CA TYR A 40 3.79 -4.76 -7.10
C TYR A 40 2.35 -5.16 -6.78
N LYS A 41 1.79 -6.06 -7.59
CA LYS A 41 0.41 -6.51 -7.39
C LYS A 41 0.22 -7.15 -6.02
N ASP A 42 1.21 -7.91 -5.57
CA ASP A 42 1.12 -8.57 -4.27
C ASP A 42 1.23 -7.56 -3.12
N VAL A 43 2.14 -6.59 -3.23
CA VAL A 43 2.27 -5.54 -2.20
C VAL A 43 0.98 -4.72 -2.12
N ARG A 44 0.43 -4.35 -3.28
CA ARG A 44 -0.83 -3.62 -3.35
C ARG A 44 -1.94 -4.39 -2.64
N ASN A 45 -2.05 -5.68 -2.95
CA ASN A 45 -3.06 -6.53 -2.32
C ASN A 45 -2.86 -6.61 -0.82
N PHE A 46 -1.61 -6.73 -0.37
CA PHE A 46 -1.30 -6.81 1.06
C PHE A 46 -1.80 -5.56 1.79
N ILE A 47 -1.54 -4.37 1.23
CA ILE A 47 -1.99 -3.12 1.84
C ILE A 47 -3.52 -3.02 1.83
N LEU A 48 -4.16 -3.37 0.72
CA LEU A 48 -5.61 -3.31 0.60
C LEU A 48 -6.31 -4.37 1.45
N GLU A 49 -5.67 -5.51 1.71
CA GLU A 49 -6.19 -6.50 2.65
C GLU A 49 -6.26 -5.92 4.06
N ILE A 50 -5.26 -5.12 4.44
CA ILE A 50 -5.22 -4.51 5.76
C ILE A 50 -6.28 -3.42 5.88
N HIS A 51 -6.48 -2.63 4.83
CA HIS A 51 -7.46 -1.52 4.87
C HIS A 51 -8.18 -1.41 3.52
N PRO A 52 -9.20 -2.25 3.29
CA PRO A 52 -9.87 -2.33 1.98
C PRO A 52 -10.56 -1.06 1.51
N THR A 53 -10.91 -0.16 2.41
CA THR A 53 -11.59 1.09 2.06
C THR A 53 -10.64 2.24 1.77
N SER A 54 -9.34 1.99 1.73
CA SER A 54 -8.35 3.01 1.38
C SER A 54 -8.64 3.61 0.02
N ASN A 55 -8.41 4.91 -0.10
CA ASN A 55 -8.37 5.54 -1.40
C ASN A 55 -6.98 5.32 -2.00
N GLU A 56 -6.93 5.15 -3.30
CA GLU A 56 -5.69 4.88 -4.02
C GLU A 56 -5.46 6.04 -4.99
N LEU A 57 -4.37 6.79 -4.76
CA LEU A 57 -4.01 7.95 -5.56
C LEU A 57 -2.81 7.61 -6.41
N LEU A 58 -2.89 7.86 -7.72
CA LEU A 58 -1.89 7.37 -8.66
C LEU A 58 -1.10 8.53 -9.27
N TYR A 59 0.22 8.37 -9.28
CA TYR A 59 1.15 9.40 -9.77
C TYR A 59 2.21 8.78 -10.67
N GLN A 60 2.65 9.57 -11.65
CA GLN A 60 3.83 9.25 -12.45
C GLN A 60 4.68 10.51 -12.47
N THR A 61 5.62 10.58 -11.54
CA THR A 61 6.53 11.72 -11.39
C THR A 61 7.95 11.21 -11.47
N HIS A 62 8.69 11.18 -10.37
CA HIS A 62 10.03 10.59 -10.34
C HIS A 62 9.98 9.08 -10.44
N ALA A 63 8.90 8.49 -9.94
CA ALA A 63 8.64 7.06 -10.03
C ALA A 63 7.15 6.84 -10.20
N LEU A 64 6.79 5.73 -10.84
CA LEU A 64 5.40 5.30 -10.89
C LEU A 64 5.00 4.92 -9.48
N THR A 65 4.02 5.61 -8.90
CA THR A 65 3.72 5.49 -7.48
C THR A 65 2.21 5.43 -7.24
N SER A 66 1.78 4.48 -6.40
CA SER A 66 0.43 4.47 -5.87
C SER A 66 0.49 4.84 -4.39
N VAL A 67 -0.41 5.72 -3.96
CA VAL A 67 -0.49 6.20 -2.58
C VAL A 67 -1.80 5.72 -1.98
N TYR A 68 -1.75 5.24 -0.74
CA TYR A 68 -2.94 4.76 -0.03
C TYR A 68 -3.27 5.75 1.07
N ALA A 69 -4.51 6.24 1.03
CA ALA A 69 -4.91 7.39 1.82
C ALA A 69 -6.28 7.16 2.46
N ILE A 70 -6.50 7.84 3.57
CA ILE A 70 -7.76 7.76 4.32
C ILE A 70 -8.84 8.64 3.65
N SER A 71 -8.42 9.70 2.97
CA SER A 71 -9.33 10.57 2.22
C SER A 71 -8.86 10.64 0.77
N GLU A 72 -9.52 11.50 -0.02
CA GLU A 72 -9.13 11.72 -1.41
C GLU A 72 -7.91 12.64 -1.54
N LYS A 73 -7.39 13.15 -0.43
CA LYS A 73 -6.27 14.10 -0.43
C LYS A 73 -4.96 13.42 -0.08
N LEU A 74 -3.91 13.81 -0.78
CA LEU A 74 -2.58 13.26 -0.57
C LEU A 74 -2.10 13.42 0.88
N GLY A 75 -2.48 14.52 1.54
CA GLY A 75 -2.08 14.76 2.92
C GLY A 75 -2.54 13.70 3.90
N SER A 76 -3.55 12.91 3.56
CA SER A 76 -4.01 11.80 4.38
C SER A 76 -3.39 10.47 3.99
N GLY A 77 -2.38 10.48 3.12
CA GLY A 77 -1.67 9.28 2.72
C GLY A 77 -0.91 8.65 3.88
N TYR A 78 -1.01 7.33 4.00
CA TYR A 78 -0.31 6.61 5.06
C TYR A 78 0.79 5.71 4.52
N CYS A 79 0.63 5.18 3.32
CA CYS A 79 1.63 4.35 2.64
C CYS A 79 1.64 4.66 1.16
N HIS A 80 2.76 4.37 0.52
CA HIS A 80 2.85 4.48 -0.93
C HIS A 80 3.81 3.43 -1.47
N ILE A 81 3.65 3.10 -2.76
CA ILE A 81 4.50 2.10 -3.41
C ILE A 81 5.14 2.76 -4.64
N PRO A 82 6.36 3.26 -4.51
CA PRO A 82 7.11 3.72 -5.68
C PRO A 82 7.83 2.52 -6.31
N ILE A 83 7.81 2.45 -7.64
CA ILE A 83 8.41 1.34 -8.38
C ILE A 83 9.68 1.83 -9.08
N TYR A 84 10.77 1.13 -8.84
CA TYR A 84 12.07 1.42 -9.45
C TYR A 84 12.45 0.29 -10.41
N SER A 85 13.62 0.39 -11.05
CA SER A 85 13.99 -0.55 -12.09
C SER A 85 14.23 -1.98 -11.59
N ALA A 86 14.69 -2.13 -10.34
CA ALA A 86 15.06 -3.44 -9.80
C ALA A 86 14.36 -3.78 -8.50
N HIS A 87 13.56 -2.88 -7.95
CA HIS A 87 12.85 -3.10 -6.69
C HIS A 87 11.72 -2.10 -6.57
N LEU A 88 10.92 -2.28 -5.54
CA LEU A 88 9.97 -1.26 -5.13
C LEU A 88 10.13 -1.02 -3.63
N ASN A 89 9.47 0.00 -3.13
CA ASN A 89 9.47 0.27 -1.70
C ASN A 89 8.04 0.24 -1.19
N ILE A 90 7.88 -0.06 0.10
CA ILE A 90 6.69 0.34 0.83
C ILE A 90 7.10 1.58 1.58
N GLY A 91 6.62 2.74 1.11
CA GLY A 91 6.89 4.01 1.73
C GLY A 91 5.83 4.33 2.77
N PHE A 92 6.26 5.01 3.83
CA PHE A 92 5.37 5.49 4.88
C PHE A 92 5.43 7.00 4.85
N ASN A 93 4.32 7.64 4.46
CA ASN A 93 4.29 9.07 4.20
C ASN A 93 4.77 9.91 5.38
N LYS A 94 4.48 9.46 6.60
CA LYS A 94 4.93 10.11 7.82
C LYS A 94 5.67 9.12 8.71
N GLY A 95 6.51 8.30 8.08
CA GLY A 95 7.22 7.23 8.77
C GLY A 95 8.11 7.70 9.90
N ALA A 96 8.67 8.92 9.80
CA ALA A 96 9.50 9.47 10.85
C ALA A 96 8.75 9.68 12.16
N LEU A 97 7.42 9.74 12.10
CA LEU A 97 6.57 9.96 13.28
C LEU A 97 6.03 8.66 13.87
N LEU A 98 6.33 7.52 13.25
CA LEU A 98 5.88 6.22 13.74
C LEU A 98 6.87 5.65 14.74
N ASN A 99 6.35 4.83 15.65
CA ASN A 99 7.20 4.11 16.61
C ASN A 99 7.71 2.83 15.94
N ASP A 100 8.92 2.91 15.39
CA ASP A 100 9.54 1.79 14.66
C ASP A 100 10.40 0.95 15.62
N VAL A 101 9.74 0.21 16.50
CA VAL A 101 10.42 -0.56 17.56
C VAL A 101 11.38 -1.60 17.01
N ASP A 102 11.07 -2.15 15.84
CA ASP A 102 11.91 -3.20 15.24
C ASP A 102 12.95 -2.63 14.28
N GLN A 103 13.02 -1.32 14.16
CA GLN A 103 13.97 -0.62 13.29
C GLN A 103 13.92 -1.10 11.85
N LEU A 104 12.72 -1.21 11.32
CA LEU A 104 12.48 -1.66 9.95
C LEU A 104 12.61 -0.55 8.91
N LEU A 105 12.39 0.68 9.33
CA LEU A 105 12.28 1.80 8.41
C LEU A 105 13.64 2.42 8.10
N GLU A 106 13.84 2.72 6.82
CA GLU A 106 15.04 3.38 6.31
C GLU A 106 14.68 4.74 5.74
N GLY A 107 15.66 5.61 5.64
CA GLY A 107 15.49 6.91 5.03
C GLY A 107 15.94 8.03 5.94
N THR A 108 16.25 9.18 5.33
CA THR A 108 16.78 10.35 6.05
C THR A 108 15.94 11.59 5.81
N GLY A 109 14.86 11.47 5.06
CA GLY A 109 13.97 12.61 4.80
C GLY A 109 13.28 13.10 6.05
N LYS A 110 12.63 14.24 5.93
CA LYS A 110 11.99 14.87 7.07
C LYS A 110 10.83 14.02 7.62
N LEU A 111 10.03 13.42 6.74
CA LEU A 111 8.86 12.65 7.14
C LEU A 111 8.85 11.23 6.58
N ILE A 112 9.24 11.07 5.33
CA ILE A 112 9.09 9.78 4.64
C ILE A 112 10.15 8.77 5.08
N ARG A 113 9.69 7.54 5.34
CA ARG A 113 10.57 6.39 5.56
C ARG A 113 10.08 5.27 4.67
N HIS A 114 10.90 4.23 4.50
CA HIS A 114 10.53 3.15 3.61
C HIS A 114 11.13 1.81 4.02
N ILE A 115 10.52 0.74 3.46
CA ILE A 115 11.06 -0.61 3.51
C ILE A 115 11.34 -0.99 2.06
N LYS A 116 12.57 -1.39 1.75
CA LYS A 116 12.93 -1.85 0.41
C LYS A 116 12.36 -3.26 0.22
N VAL A 117 11.72 -3.49 -0.93
CA VAL A 117 11.07 -4.76 -1.22
C VAL A 117 11.62 -5.36 -2.50
N THR A 118 12.14 -6.58 -2.39
CA THR A 118 12.56 -7.39 -3.52
C THR A 118 11.86 -8.76 -3.51
N HIS A 119 11.33 -9.17 -2.37
CA HIS A 119 10.66 -10.47 -2.18
C HIS A 119 9.46 -10.32 -1.26
N LYS A 120 8.53 -11.26 -1.34
CA LYS A 120 7.33 -11.23 -0.50
C LYS A 120 7.65 -11.29 0.99
N LYS A 121 8.69 -12.03 1.37
CA LYS A 121 9.08 -12.15 2.79
C LYS A 121 9.51 -10.82 3.40
N ASP A 122 9.90 -9.84 2.56
CA ASP A 122 10.34 -8.55 3.06
C ASP A 122 9.20 -7.78 3.74
N TYR A 123 7.95 -8.09 3.40
CA TYR A 123 6.81 -7.35 3.96
C TYR A 123 5.66 -8.24 4.44
N ARG A 124 5.53 -9.48 3.95
CA ARG A 124 4.43 -10.35 4.39
C ARG A 124 4.80 -11.00 5.72
N ASN A 125 4.79 -10.18 6.76
CA ASN A 125 5.09 -10.62 8.12
C ASN A 125 4.35 -9.74 9.11
N LYS A 126 4.31 -10.18 10.37
CA LYS A 126 3.54 -9.49 11.41
C LYS A 126 4.08 -8.10 11.73
N LYS A 127 5.40 -7.92 11.67
CA LYS A 127 6.04 -6.65 12.02
C LYS A 127 5.65 -5.56 11.03
N VAL A 128 5.74 -5.85 9.74
CA VAL A 128 5.37 -4.89 8.70
C VAL A 128 3.87 -4.62 8.74
N LYS A 129 3.06 -5.67 8.94
CA LYS A 129 1.61 -5.50 9.04
C LYS A 129 1.25 -4.57 10.20
N SER A 130 1.89 -4.75 11.35
CA SER A 130 1.65 -3.90 12.52
C SER A 130 2.04 -2.45 12.24
N LEU A 131 3.14 -2.26 11.52
CA LEU A 131 3.61 -0.93 11.18
C LEU A 131 2.63 -0.22 10.23
N ILE A 132 2.10 -0.94 9.26
CA ILE A 132 1.08 -0.39 8.36
C ILE A 132 -0.18 -0.02 9.14
N LYS A 133 -0.61 -0.88 10.06
CA LYS A 133 -1.78 -0.58 10.89
C LYS A 133 -1.55 0.66 11.75
N ALA A 134 -0.35 0.83 12.27
CA ALA A 134 0.01 2.01 13.05
C ALA A 134 -0.03 3.26 12.17
N ALA A 135 0.43 3.15 10.93
CA ALA A 135 0.40 4.27 9.98
C ALA A 135 -1.04 4.67 9.65
N ILE A 136 -1.92 3.69 9.49
CA ILE A 136 -3.34 3.93 9.23
C ILE A 136 -3.97 4.65 10.42
N LYS A 137 -3.72 4.17 11.62
CA LYS A 137 -4.26 4.77 12.83
C LYS A 137 -3.78 6.22 12.97
N PHE A 138 -2.49 6.44 12.74
CA PHE A 138 -1.92 7.78 12.79
C PHE A 138 -2.61 8.70 11.78
N ALA A 139 -2.81 8.24 10.55
CA ALA A 139 -3.43 9.04 9.50
C ALA A 139 -4.87 9.42 9.86
N ILE A 140 -5.61 8.49 10.45
CA ILE A 140 -6.99 8.76 10.87
C ILE A 140 -7.01 9.80 11.98
N GLU A 141 -6.14 9.67 12.97
CA GLU A 141 -6.08 10.60 14.10
C GLU A 141 -5.56 11.97 13.71
N ASP A 142 -4.76 12.05 12.67
CA ASP A 142 -4.15 13.30 12.20
C ASP A 142 -5.10 14.14 11.34
N MET A 143 -6.24 13.58 10.96
CA MET A 143 -7.20 14.29 10.10
C MET A 143 -8.03 15.28 10.93
N ASP A 144 -8.19 16.49 10.40
CA ASP A 144 -9.03 17.50 11.03
C ASP A 144 -10.49 17.09 11.04
N LYS A 145 -10.96 16.49 9.97
CA LYS A 145 -12.34 16.08 9.79
C LYS A 145 -12.41 14.69 9.20
N PRO A 146 -13.38 13.86 9.63
CA PRO A 146 -13.58 12.57 8.99
C PRO A 146 -13.90 12.73 7.52
N SER A 147 -13.38 11.82 6.69
CA SER A 147 -13.67 11.82 5.27
C SER A 147 -14.90 10.96 4.99
N THR A 148 -15.71 11.39 4.02
CA THR A 148 -16.81 10.58 3.51
C THR A 148 -16.40 9.83 2.24
N LYS A 149 -15.18 10.09 1.77
CA LYS A 149 -14.67 9.46 0.55
C LYS A 149 -13.84 8.23 0.92
N GLU A 150 -14.22 7.08 0.39
CA GLU A 150 -13.44 5.87 0.63
C GLU A 150 -13.59 4.90 -0.52
N GLY A 151 -12.60 4.02 -0.69
CA GLY A 151 -12.63 2.98 -1.71
C GLY A 151 -12.44 3.48 -3.12
N LEU A 152 -11.98 4.71 -3.31
CA LEU A 152 -11.83 5.31 -4.64
C LEU A 152 -10.41 5.11 -5.18
N THR A 153 -10.32 4.98 -6.50
CA THR A 153 -9.04 5.03 -7.19
C THR A 153 -9.04 6.31 -8.02
N ILE A 154 -8.10 7.20 -7.74
CA ILE A 154 -8.03 8.51 -8.36
C ILE A 154 -6.70 8.67 -9.07
N SER A 155 -6.74 8.80 -10.39
CA SER A 155 -5.52 8.99 -11.17
C SER A 155 -5.13 10.46 -11.22
N LYS A 156 -3.87 10.73 -10.86
CA LYS A 156 -3.25 12.04 -11.04
C LYS A 156 -2.21 11.98 -12.16
N ILE A 157 -2.20 10.90 -12.91
CA ILE A 157 -1.28 10.71 -14.04
C ILE A 157 -1.77 11.53 -15.22
N LYS A 158 -0.85 12.23 -15.89
CA LYS A 158 -1.19 13.10 -17.03
C LYS A 158 -0.62 12.59 -18.32
#